data_8bf7591cc1dc2f1982b75d050399e1ef
#
_entry.id   8bf7591cc1dc2f1982b75d050399e1ef
#
_cell.length_a   1.000
_cell.length_b   1.000
_cell.length_c   1.000
_cell.angle_alpha   90.00
_cell.angle_beta   90.00
_cell.angle_gamma   90.00
#
_symmetry.space_group_name_H-M   'P 1'
#
loop_
_entity.id
_entity.type
_entity.pdbx_description
1 polymer ?
#
loop_
_entity_poly.entity_id
_entity_poly.type
_entity_poly.pdbx_seq_one_letter_code
_entity_poly.pdbx_strand_id
1 'polypeptide(L)'
;LSRLPILINDHPMTSMDRVRSSARLLKSKNRCDMVIVDYLQLCDMRSDQKNRNREQEVAQASRKAKLLAKELDIPVLLLSQLNRASDGSIDHRPTLSNLRESGAIEQDADMVMLLCRPALYGKTVDKKSTYPTDGLGIVIIAKHRNGKTGEVYFHHNQSMTKLVDYIPPLEWLTRNAK
;
A
#
# COMPACT_ATOMS: atom_id res chain seq x y z
N LEU A 1 16.55 -14.80 1.26
CA LEU A 1 16.24 -13.85 0.16
C LEU A 1 17.06 -14.13 -1.10
N SER A 2 18.38 -14.44 -0.99
CA SER A 2 19.27 -14.68 -2.15
C SER A 2 18.85 -15.81 -3.10
N ARG A 3 17.97 -16.73 -2.69
CA ARG A 3 17.43 -17.82 -3.52
C ARG A 3 16.08 -17.50 -4.15
N LEU A 4 15.48 -16.36 -3.82
CA LEU A 4 14.20 -15.94 -4.37
C LEU A 4 14.41 -15.16 -5.67
N PRO A 5 13.51 -15.26 -6.66
CA PRO A 5 13.59 -14.52 -7.91
C PRO A 5 13.19 -13.06 -7.71
N ILE A 6 13.84 -12.36 -6.76
CA ILE A 6 13.61 -10.97 -6.44
C ILE A 6 14.78 -10.14 -6.97
N LEU A 7 14.48 -9.19 -7.83
CA LEU A 7 15.44 -8.23 -8.37
C LEU A 7 15.20 -6.88 -7.69
N ILE A 8 16.21 -6.39 -6.99
CA ILE A 8 16.16 -5.11 -6.29
C ILE A 8 16.92 -4.08 -7.09
N ASN A 9 16.27 -2.94 -7.36
CA ASN A 9 16.90 -1.75 -7.94
C ASN A 9 16.88 -0.66 -6.87
N ASP A 10 18.04 -0.40 -6.28
CA ASP A 10 18.26 0.60 -5.22
C ASP A 10 18.84 1.92 -5.77
N HIS A 11 18.73 2.14 -7.07
CA HIS A 11 19.28 3.36 -7.70
C HIS A 11 18.55 4.60 -7.14
N PRO A 12 19.27 5.56 -6.56
CA PRO A 12 18.68 6.80 -6.09
C PRO A 12 18.06 7.58 -7.26
N MET A 13 16.95 8.28 -7.03
CA MET A 13 16.28 9.10 -8.04
C MET A 13 15.77 8.30 -9.27
N THR A 14 15.13 7.18 -9.03
CA THR A 14 14.50 6.39 -10.10
C THR A 14 13.19 7.07 -10.54
N SER A 15 13.01 7.30 -11.84
CA SER A 15 11.75 7.79 -12.40
C SER A 15 10.84 6.64 -12.86
N MET A 16 9.53 6.88 -13.00
CA MET A 16 8.60 5.88 -13.53
C MET A 16 8.94 5.45 -14.96
N ASP A 17 9.61 6.28 -15.74
CA ASP A 17 10.08 5.92 -17.09
C ASP A 17 11.24 4.93 -17.02
N ARG A 18 12.14 5.08 -16.05
CA ARG A 18 13.20 4.09 -15.79
C ARG A 18 12.63 2.77 -15.29
N VAL A 19 11.66 2.81 -14.36
CA VAL A 19 10.94 1.62 -13.90
C VAL A 19 10.33 0.88 -15.10
N ARG A 20 9.65 1.60 -15.99
CA ARG A 20 9.04 1.04 -17.21
C ARG A 20 10.07 0.38 -18.12
N SER A 21 11.20 1.06 -18.40
CA SER A 21 12.24 0.54 -19.26
C SER A 21 12.89 -0.73 -18.69
N SER A 22 13.17 -0.73 -17.38
CA SER A 22 13.72 -1.90 -16.68
C SER A 22 12.74 -3.09 -16.67
N ALA A 23 11.46 -2.82 -16.38
CA ALA A 23 10.43 -3.85 -16.37
C ALA A 23 10.22 -4.47 -17.75
N ARG A 24 10.23 -3.67 -18.82
CA ARG A 24 10.17 -4.17 -20.21
C ARG A 24 11.33 -5.09 -20.55
N LEU A 25 12.54 -4.67 -20.20
CA LEU A 25 13.75 -5.46 -20.45
C LEU A 25 13.70 -6.81 -19.68
N LEU A 26 13.24 -6.80 -18.44
CA LEU A 26 13.10 -8.02 -17.65
C LEU A 26 11.95 -8.90 -18.17
N LYS A 27 10.83 -8.31 -18.58
CA LYS A 27 9.68 -9.03 -19.13
C LYS A 27 10.06 -9.71 -20.46
N SER A 28 10.82 -9.06 -21.33
CA SER A 28 11.30 -9.67 -22.59
C SER A 28 12.22 -10.89 -22.37
N LYS A 29 12.78 -11.02 -21.15
CA LYS A 29 13.60 -12.16 -20.72
C LYS A 29 12.81 -13.16 -19.87
N ASN A 30 11.47 -13.02 -19.78
CA ASN A 30 10.61 -13.82 -18.91
C ASN A 30 11.04 -13.79 -17.43
N ARG A 31 11.47 -12.63 -16.93
CA ARG A 31 11.97 -12.43 -15.57
C ARG A 31 11.25 -11.33 -14.81
N CYS A 32 10.02 -11.00 -15.19
CA CYS A 32 9.22 -9.96 -14.53
C CYS A 32 7.75 -10.37 -14.51
N ASP A 33 7.28 -10.81 -13.37
CA ASP A 33 5.88 -11.19 -13.14
C ASP A 33 5.12 -10.19 -12.26
N MET A 34 5.84 -9.29 -11.59
CA MET A 34 5.31 -8.21 -10.76
C MET A 34 6.32 -7.07 -10.65
N VAL A 35 5.82 -5.84 -10.52
CA VAL A 35 6.65 -4.68 -10.18
C VAL A 35 6.16 -4.09 -8.85
N ILE A 36 7.10 -3.81 -7.95
CA ILE A 36 6.84 -3.15 -6.66
C ILE A 36 7.63 -1.85 -6.63
N VAL A 37 6.98 -0.74 -6.30
CA VAL A 37 7.60 0.59 -6.13
C VAL A 37 7.44 1.03 -4.68
N ASP A 38 8.54 1.07 -3.95
CA ASP A 38 8.59 1.47 -2.54
C ASP A 38 9.46 2.74 -2.39
N TYR A 39 8.87 3.84 -2.20
CA TYR A 39 7.49 4.26 -2.33
C TYR A 39 7.37 5.42 -3.33
N LEU A 40 6.18 5.65 -3.83
CA LEU A 40 5.94 6.53 -4.98
C LEU A 40 6.51 7.94 -4.84
N GLN A 41 6.48 8.52 -3.63
CA GLN A 41 6.96 9.88 -3.38
C GLN A 41 8.50 10.02 -3.44
N LEU A 42 9.27 8.91 -3.43
CA LEU A 42 10.71 8.92 -3.66
C LEU A 42 11.09 8.87 -5.15
N CYS A 43 10.14 8.53 -6.02
CA CYS A 43 10.40 8.57 -7.45
C CYS A 43 10.73 9.99 -7.89
N ASP A 44 11.77 10.13 -8.73
CA ASP A 44 12.05 11.40 -9.39
C ASP A 44 10.90 11.71 -10.36
N MET A 45 10.10 12.68 -9.97
CA MET A 45 8.93 13.10 -10.73
C MET A 45 9.18 14.40 -11.48
N ARG A 46 10.44 14.88 -11.50
CA ARG A 46 10.79 16.12 -12.22
C ARG A 46 10.44 15.93 -13.69
N SER A 47 9.51 16.72 -14.14
CA SER A 47 9.23 16.89 -15.55
C SER A 47 9.98 18.15 -16.03
N ASP A 48 10.30 18.22 -17.31
CA ASP A 48 10.88 19.41 -17.95
C ASP A 48 10.00 20.68 -17.82
N GLN A 49 8.81 20.56 -17.24
CA GLN A 49 7.89 21.65 -17.00
C GLN A 49 8.08 22.22 -15.59
N LYS A 50 8.70 23.40 -15.53
CA LYS A 50 9.09 24.13 -14.31
C LYS A 50 8.00 24.48 -13.28
N ASN A 51 6.70 24.24 -13.55
CA ASN A 51 5.57 24.72 -12.74
C ASN A 51 4.57 23.66 -12.32
N ARG A 52 4.94 22.37 -12.22
CA ARG A 52 4.00 21.36 -11.69
C ARG A 52 4.02 21.33 -10.17
N ASN A 53 2.84 21.23 -9.56
CA ASN A 53 2.72 20.97 -8.14
C ASN A 53 2.89 19.47 -7.86
N ARG A 54 3.17 19.10 -6.62
CA ARG A 54 3.42 17.73 -6.16
C ARG A 54 2.28 16.76 -6.48
N GLU A 55 1.04 17.24 -6.39
CA GLU A 55 -0.16 16.46 -6.70
C GLU A 55 -0.20 16.01 -8.16
N GLN A 56 0.14 16.91 -9.10
CA GLN A 56 0.19 16.58 -10.52
C GLN A 56 1.29 15.58 -10.85
N GLU A 57 2.44 15.66 -10.16
CA GLU A 57 3.54 14.71 -10.32
C GLU A 57 3.13 13.31 -9.87
N VAL A 58 2.49 13.20 -8.71
CA VAL A 58 1.97 11.94 -8.17
C VAL A 58 0.89 11.36 -9.08
N ALA A 59 -0.01 12.19 -9.60
CA ALA A 59 -1.03 11.78 -10.56
C ALA A 59 -0.41 11.21 -11.84
N GLN A 60 0.62 11.86 -12.38
CA GLN A 60 1.32 11.37 -13.56
C GLN A 60 2.01 10.04 -13.32
N ALA A 61 2.67 9.88 -12.18
CA ALA A 61 3.35 8.65 -11.81
C ALA A 61 2.36 7.48 -11.64
N SER A 62 1.21 7.72 -10.99
CA SER A 62 0.11 6.75 -10.88
C SER A 62 -0.38 6.30 -12.25
N ARG A 63 -0.65 7.26 -13.15
CA ARG A 63 -1.07 6.96 -14.51
C ARG A 63 -0.05 6.13 -15.29
N LYS A 64 1.24 6.46 -15.16
CA LYS A 64 2.33 5.68 -15.80
C LYS A 64 2.39 4.25 -15.26
N ALA A 65 2.20 4.05 -13.95
CA ALA A 65 2.14 2.73 -13.34
C ALA A 65 0.94 1.90 -13.86
N LYS A 66 -0.24 2.52 -13.99
CA LYS A 66 -1.41 1.87 -14.57
C LYS A 66 -1.18 1.44 -16.03
N LEU A 67 -0.55 2.32 -16.81
CA LEU A 67 -0.21 2.01 -18.21
C LEU A 67 0.83 0.89 -18.29
N LEU A 68 1.82 0.87 -17.40
CA LEU A 68 2.82 -0.20 -17.31
C LEU A 68 2.18 -1.55 -17.02
N ALA A 69 1.27 -1.61 -16.04
CA ALA A 69 0.55 -2.83 -15.68
C ALA A 69 -0.23 -3.40 -16.88
N LYS A 70 -0.92 -2.53 -17.62
CA LYS A 70 -1.66 -2.93 -18.83
C LYS A 70 -0.75 -3.35 -19.98
N GLU A 71 0.36 -2.66 -20.17
CA GLU A 71 1.30 -2.91 -21.27
C GLU A 71 1.98 -4.27 -21.13
N LEU A 72 2.41 -4.62 -19.92
CA LEU A 72 3.16 -5.84 -19.66
C LEU A 72 2.28 -7.00 -19.19
N ASP A 73 0.99 -6.74 -18.96
CA ASP A 73 0.04 -7.70 -18.38
C ASP A 73 0.58 -8.33 -17.09
N ILE A 74 1.00 -7.45 -16.16
CA ILE A 74 1.51 -7.85 -14.83
C ILE A 74 0.96 -6.92 -13.74
N PRO A 75 0.84 -7.39 -12.49
CA PRO A 75 0.51 -6.53 -11.37
C PRO A 75 1.62 -5.51 -11.09
N VAL A 76 1.21 -4.28 -10.80
CA VAL A 76 2.11 -3.21 -10.32
C VAL A 76 1.61 -2.76 -8.96
N LEU A 77 2.40 -2.98 -7.92
CA LEU A 77 2.13 -2.55 -6.56
C LEU A 77 2.86 -1.24 -6.29
N LEU A 78 2.11 -0.19 -5.98
CA LEU A 78 2.66 1.09 -5.55
C LEU A 78 2.46 1.28 -4.06
N LEU A 79 3.53 1.48 -3.32
CA LEU A 79 3.44 1.95 -1.95
C LEU A 79 3.33 3.48 -1.98
N SER A 80 2.46 4.01 -1.14
CA SER A 80 2.26 5.46 -1.02
C SER A 80 2.09 5.86 0.43
N GLN A 81 2.75 6.93 0.82
CA GLN A 81 2.57 7.50 2.14
C GLN A 81 1.22 8.22 2.21
N LEU A 82 0.50 8.00 3.30
CA LEU A 82 -0.73 8.75 3.59
C LEU A 82 -0.39 10.14 4.13
N ASN A 83 -1.26 11.11 3.90
CA ASN A 83 -1.14 12.40 4.57
C ASN A 83 -1.50 12.24 6.06
N ARG A 84 -0.98 13.15 6.89
CA ARG A 84 -1.18 13.12 8.35
C ARG A 84 -2.60 13.50 8.81
N ALA A 85 -3.51 13.78 7.89
CA ALA A 85 -4.89 14.12 8.24
C ALA A 85 -5.64 12.97 8.93
N SER A 86 -5.15 11.71 8.81
CA SER A 86 -5.65 10.58 9.60
C SER A 86 -5.38 10.72 11.10
N ASP A 87 -4.37 11.49 11.49
CA ASP A 87 -4.00 11.68 12.90
C ASP A 87 -5.07 12.49 13.68
N GLY A 88 -5.92 13.24 12.97
CA GLY A 88 -7.04 13.99 13.55
C GLY A 88 -8.33 13.18 13.72
N SER A 89 -8.42 11.95 13.22
CA SER A 89 -9.59 11.11 13.43
C SER A 89 -9.55 10.43 14.81
N ILE A 90 -10.73 10.32 15.47
CA ILE A 90 -10.84 9.71 16.81
C ILE A 90 -10.28 8.28 16.83
N ASP A 91 -10.39 7.57 15.73
CA ASP A 91 -10.02 6.15 15.63
C ASP A 91 -8.69 5.92 14.91
N HIS A 92 -8.06 6.97 14.35
CA HIS A 92 -6.82 6.90 13.56
C HIS A 92 -6.85 5.83 12.44
N ARG A 93 -8.05 5.41 12.03
CA ARG A 93 -8.22 4.48 10.91
C ARG A 93 -8.08 5.24 9.59
N PRO A 94 -7.18 4.82 8.70
CA PRO A 94 -7.03 5.47 7.42
C PRO A 94 -8.23 5.24 6.51
N THR A 95 -8.51 6.22 5.67
CA THR A 95 -9.58 6.20 4.67
C THR A 95 -9.03 6.65 3.31
N LEU A 96 -9.80 6.48 2.23
CA LEU A 96 -9.41 6.97 0.90
C LEU A 96 -9.11 8.48 0.89
N SER A 97 -9.78 9.28 1.74
CA SER A 97 -9.51 10.71 1.85
C SER A 97 -8.09 11.03 2.32
N ASN A 98 -7.40 10.10 2.97
CA ASN A 98 -5.99 10.26 3.37
C ASN A 98 -5.02 10.14 2.20
N LEU A 99 -5.50 9.71 1.02
CA LEU A 99 -4.77 9.79 -0.26
C LEU A 99 -4.98 11.15 -0.96
N ARG A 100 -5.43 12.18 -0.26
CA ARG A 100 -6.00 13.42 -0.81
C ARG A 100 -5.06 14.25 -1.68
N GLU A 101 -3.75 14.17 -1.48
CA GLU A 101 -2.76 14.72 -2.42
C GLU A 101 -2.59 13.85 -3.68
N SER A 102 -3.40 12.80 -3.80
CA SER A 102 -3.28 11.73 -4.78
C SER A 102 -4.64 11.20 -5.23
N GLY A 103 -5.65 12.05 -5.36
CA GLY A 103 -6.97 11.63 -5.86
C GLY A 103 -6.90 10.85 -7.18
N ALA A 104 -5.86 11.09 -7.98
CA ALA A 104 -5.56 10.31 -9.17
C ALA A 104 -5.15 8.87 -8.84
N ILE A 105 -4.42 8.62 -7.73
CA ILE A 105 -4.07 7.24 -7.32
C ILE A 105 -5.35 6.44 -7.08
N GLU A 106 -6.31 7.04 -6.37
CA GLU A 106 -7.60 6.40 -6.13
C GLU A 106 -8.32 6.08 -7.45
N GLN A 107 -8.31 6.98 -8.41
CA GLN A 107 -8.98 6.75 -9.72
C GLN A 107 -8.29 5.68 -10.55
N ASP A 108 -6.97 5.69 -10.63
CA ASP A 108 -6.17 4.80 -11.47
C ASP A 108 -6.09 3.37 -10.91
N ALA A 109 -6.00 3.22 -9.58
CA ALA A 109 -5.85 1.93 -8.92
C ALA A 109 -7.09 1.04 -9.07
N ASP A 110 -6.88 -0.25 -9.35
CA ASP A 110 -7.95 -1.25 -9.34
C ASP A 110 -8.28 -1.70 -7.91
N MET A 111 -7.28 -1.68 -7.03
CA MET A 111 -7.42 -1.99 -5.62
C MET A 111 -6.63 -0.96 -4.80
N VAL A 112 -7.21 -0.50 -3.69
CA VAL A 112 -6.53 0.32 -2.69
C VAL A 112 -6.60 -0.40 -1.35
N MET A 113 -5.43 -0.68 -0.80
CA MET A 113 -5.26 -1.29 0.51
C MET A 113 -4.62 -0.27 1.45
N LEU A 114 -5.25 -0.01 2.59
CA LEU A 114 -4.75 0.88 3.61
C LEU A 114 -4.31 0.05 4.82
N LEU A 115 -3.10 0.32 5.33
CA LEU A 115 -2.56 -0.38 6.49
C LEU A 115 -2.86 0.42 7.76
N CYS A 116 -3.33 -0.27 8.80
CA CYS A 116 -3.59 0.31 10.10
C CYS A 116 -3.01 -0.56 11.22
N ARG A 117 -2.36 0.08 12.20
CA ARG A 117 -1.85 -0.54 13.44
C ARG A 117 -2.34 0.26 14.63
N PRO A 118 -3.51 -0.06 15.20
CA PRO A 118 -4.15 0.78 16.21
C PRO A 118 -3.31 0.97 17.48
N ALA A 119 -2.48 -0.01 17.86
CA ALA A 119 -1.59 0.06 19.00
C ALA A 119 -0.58 1.23 18.92
N LEU A 120 -0.16 1.65 17.71
CA LEU A 120 0.74 2.79 17.53
C LEU A 120 0.13 4.13 17.97
N TYR A 121 -1.19 4.19 18.05
CA TYR A 121 -1.95 5.37 18.50
C TYR A 121 -2.45 5.23 19.95
N GLY A 122 -1.84 4.32 20.73
CA GLY A 122 -2.20 4.10 22.14
C GLY A 122 -3.57 3.46 22.34
N LYS A 123 -4.16 2.86 21.30
CA LYS A 123 -5.43 2.15 21.44
C LYS A 123 -5.16 0.75 21.99
N THR A 124 -5.94 0.32 22.97
CA THR A 124 -5.87 -1.02 23.54
C THR A 124 -6.86 -1.98 22.91
N VAL A 125 -7.94 -1.43 22.32
CA VAL A 125 -8.99 -2.19 21.64
C VAL A 125 -9.33 -1.48 20.33
N ASP A 126 -9.45 -2.22 19.25
CA ASP A 126 -9.95 -1.71 17.98
C ASP A 126 -11.48 -1.54 18.06
N LYS A 127 -11.98 -0.35 17.82
CA LYS A 127 -13.41 -0.05 18.03
C LYS A 127 -14.35 -0.81 17.10
N LYS A 128 -13.89 -1.16 15.90
CA LYS A 128 -14.75 -1.80 14.90
C LYS A 128 -14.83 -3.31 15.12
N SER A 129 -13.68 -3.97 15.27
CA SER A 129 -13.63 -5.42 15.49
C SER A 129 -13.79 -5.82 16.95
N THR A 130 -13.61 -4.86 17.88
CA THR A 130 -13.47 -5.09 19.32
C THR A 130 -12.29 -5.95 19.73
N TYR A 131 -11.36 -6.20 18.81
CA TYR A 131 -10.15 -6.99 19.06
C TYR A 131 -9.13 -6.22 19.91
N PRO A 132 -8.40 -6.90 20.80
CA PRO A 132 -7.20 -6.35 21.43
C PRO A 132 -6.19 -5.92 20.36
N THR A 133 -5.53 -4.78 20.56
CA THR A 133 -4.66 -4.18 19.56
C THR A 133 -3.20 -4.61 19.64
N ASP A 134 -2.82 -5.35 20.69
CA ASP A 134 -1.45 -5.85 20.82
C ASP A 134 -1.12 -6.81 19.67
N GLY A 135 -0.10 -6.47 18.89
CA GLY A 135 0.29 -7.20 17.69
C GLY A 135 -0.76 -7.20 16.55
N LEU A 136 -1.86 -6.45 16.69
CA LEU A 136 -2.90 -6.37 15.66
C LEU A 136 -2.49 -5.45 14.52
N GLY A 137 -2.50 -5.98 13.30
CA GLY A 137 -2.47 -5.22 12.06
C GLY A 137 -3.76 -5.42 11.26
N ILE A 138 -4.16 -4.39 10.55
CA ILE A 138 -5.39 -4.38 9.75
C ILE A 138 -5.05 -3.93 8.33
N VAL A 139 -5.45 -4.72 7.35
CA VAL A 139 -5.47 -4.34 5.94
C VAL A 139 -6.90 -3.96 5.59
N ILE A 140 -7.14 -2.69 5.29
CA ILE A 140 -8.44 -2.17 4.88
C ILE A 140 -8.46 -2.14 3.36
N ILE A 141 -9.25 -3.01 2.72
CA ILE A 141 -9.51 -2.96 1.28
C ILE A 141 -10.52 -1.86 1.04
N ALA A 142 -10.03 -0.64 0.86
CA ALA A 142 -10.85 0.57 0.77
C ALA A 142 -11.48 0.75 -0.63
N LYS A 143 -10.84 0.18 -1.66
CA LYS A 143 -11.35 0.11 -3.03
C LYS A 143 -11.00 -1.23 -3.64
N HIS A 144 -11.94 -1.81 -4.38
CA HIS A 144 -11.72 -2.99 -5.20
C HIS A 144 -12.66 -2.96 -6.41
N ARG A 145 -12.10 -2.73 -7.62
CA ARG A 145 -12.91 -2.51 -8.83
C ARG A 145 -13.77 -3.72 -9.20
N ASN A 146 -13.21 -4.92 -9.05
CA ASN A 146 -13.86 -6.17 -9.46
C ASN A 146 -14.21 -7.09 -8.28
N GLY A 147 -14.20 -6.57 -7.04
CA GLY A 147 -14.47 -7.35 -5.84
C GLY A 147 -15.07 -6.52 -4.71
N LYS A 148 -15.22 -7.15 -3.55
CA LYS A 148 -15.77 -6.52 -2.36
C LYS A 148 -14.69 -5.75 -1.61
N THR A 149 -15.07 -4.63 -1.01
CA THR A 149 -14.29 -3.95 0.03
C THR A 149 -14.46 -4.67 1.36
N GLY A 150 -13.51 -4.48 2.28
CA GLY A 150 -13.55 -5.16 3.58
C GLY A 150 -12.27 -4.96 4.37
N GLU A 151 -12.09 -5.77 5.39
CA GLU A 151 -10.94 -5.72 6.27
C GLU A 151 -10.37 -7.11 6.49
N VAL A 152 -9.05 -7.21 6.53
CA VAL A 152 -8.31 -8.42 6.87
C VAL A 152 -7.45 -8.10 8.07
N TYR A 153 -7.51 -8.95 9.08
CA TYR A 153 -6.76 -8.82 10.31
C TYR A 153 -5.57 -9.77 10.30
N PHE A 154 -4.42 -9.29 10.76
CA PHE A 154 -3.22 -10.11 10.90
C PHE A 154 -2.53 -9.83 12.24
N HIS A 155 -1.80 -10.80 12.72
CA HIS A 155 -0.93 -10.64 13.88
C HIS A 155 0.52 -10.46 13.44
N HIS A 156 1.23 -9.52 14.06
CA HIS A 156 2.65 -9.30 13.83
C HIS A 156 3.43 -9.36 15.14
N ASN A 157 4.67 -9.85 15.08
CA ASN A 157 5.60 -9.73 16.18
C ASN A 157 6.13 -8.27 16.31
N GLN A 158 6.77 -7.94 17.43
CA GLN A 158 7.28 -6.58 17.69
C GLN A 158 8.24 -6.09 16.59
N SER A 159 9.08 -6.96 16.04
CA SER A 159 10.04 -6.62 14.99
C SER A 159 9.45 -6.59 13.57
N MET A 160 8.15 -6.85 13.40
CA MET A 160 7.47 -6.91 12.09
C MET A 160 8.10 -7.90 11.09
N THR A 161 8.85 -8.87 11.58
CA THR A 161 9.51 -9.89 10.74
C THR A 161 8.64 -11.12 10.51
N LYS A 162 7.56 -11.26 11.26
CA LYS A 162 6.62 -12.37 11.16
C LYS A 162 5.19 -11.84 11.15
N LEU A 163 4.46 -12.20 10.10
CA LEU A 163 3.04 -11.92 9.94
C LEU A 163 2.30 -13.25 9.85
N VAL A 164 1.21 -13.38 10.60
CA VAL A 164 0.35 -14.57 10.60
C VAL A 164 -1.12 -14.13 10.65
N ASP A 165 -2.03 -15.03 10.35
CA ASP A 165 -3.46 -14.77 10.49
C ASP A 165 -3.79 -14.39 11.93
N TYR A 166 -4.67 -13.40 12.10
CA TYR A 166 -5.12 -12.99 13.42
C TYR A 166 -6.12 -13.98 13.98
N ILE A 167 -5.81 -14.54 15.13
CA ILE A 167 -6.72 -15.38 15.91
C ILE A 167 -7.05 -14.62 17.19
N PRO A 168 -8.33 -14.22 17.42
CA PRO A 168 -8.70 -13.54 18.65
C PRO A 168 -8.33 -14.37 19.90
N PRO A 169 -7.88 -13.72 21.00
CA PRO A 169 -7.61 -14.42 22.25
C PRO A 169 -8.82 -15.20 22.77
N LEU A 170 -8.57 -16.31 23.45
CA LEU A 170 -9.62 -17.21 23.94
C LEU A 170 -10.63 -16.47 24.85
N GLU A 171 -10.11 -15.56 25.68
CA GLU A 171 -10.93 -14.70 26.54
C GLU A 171 -11.89 -13.79 25.77
N TRP A 172 -11.46 -13.31 24.61
CA TRP A 172 -12.32 -12.54 23.72
C TRP A 172 -13.40 -13.40 23.10
N LEU A 173 -13.05 -14.61 22.64
CA LEU A 173 -13.98 -15.58 22.06
C LEU A 173 -15.06 -15.98 23.06
N THR A 174 -14.69 -16.23 24.33
CA THR A 174 -15.65 -16.61 25.39
C THR A 174 -16.60 -15.48 25.77
N ARG A 175 -16.16 -14.22 25.74
CA ARG A 175 -17.01 -13.05 26.02
C ARG A 175 -17.99 -12.72 24.90
N ASN A 176 -17.65 -13.07 23.66
CA ASN A 176 -18.42 -12.70 22.46
C ASN A 176 -19.07 -13.89 21.76
N ALA A 177 -19.01 -15.08 22.33
CA ALA A 177 -19.72 -16.29 21.91
C ALA A 177 -21.18 -16.20 22.35
N LYS A 178 -22.00 -15.30 21.75
CA LYS A 178 -23.47 -15.25 21.87
C LYS A 178 -24.08 -15.32 20.49
#